data_6678c5954838a9da15e30a665d12043c
#
_entry.id   6678c5954838a9da15e30a665d12043c
#
_cell.length_a   1.000
_cell.length_b   1.000
_cell.length_c   1.000
_cell.angle_alpha   90.00
_cell.angle_beta   90.00
_cell.angle_gamma   90.00
#
_symmetry.space_group_name_H-M   'P 1'
#
loop_
_entity.id
_entity.type
_entity.pdbx_description
1 polymer ?
#
loop_
_entity_poly.entity_id
_entity_poly.type
_entity_poly.pdbx_seq_one_letter_code
_entity_poly.pdbx_strand_id
1 'polypeptide(L)'
;MNDSGEDFRVRPGRIRGKSGGKPKSFINQVLKAAKKAGHSSSHSGGGKRPSGLGRSTFGRGRIAFSRNRLFSSSRRVVVKARIARHQGRAFRSAPMSAHLSYLKREGVTHDGEKACMFEARNDRADDLAFADRGQHDRHHFRFIVSPEDAGEMTDLKAFTRDLARQMEADLGTGLDWVAVDHWNTDNPHIHLLVRGVDQSGKDLVISRDYISHGLRSRAEELVSIELGHKPERDVRSALERDVDAERWTRLDVEIRIAADETGYINLRPVSPGAGDADSRHLMIGRLQKLERMGLAAPAGPGEWMVGLEAERSLRDLGLRGDIIKTMHRAFTEQGHDRGIGDYVIETGTAASPIIGRLVDKGLHDELTGEAYAVIDGTDGRAHHVRFRGVDAFEHSPPVGGIVEVRHFGSTDDRQPTLVLAGRSDIDLAAQVTAPGATWLDHRLVEREPMPLSMGGFGQEVRDAISARAAHLAEEGLGRRQGQRVILQRDLLDTLRRRELDAVGTKLSAETGLPYKGAAIGEHVAGTYRQRLTLTSGRFAMIDNGLGFQLVPWSPPLEKQLGRHVSGIAKGGGGIEWSLGRKRELGL
;
A
#
# COMPACT_ATOMS: atom_id res chain seq x y z
N MET A 1 10.26 -7.16 16.70
CA MET A 1 10.74 -5.91 16.11
C MET A 1 9.61 -4.91 16.21
N ASN A 2 9.91 -3.78 16.85
CA ASN A 2 8.97 -2.78 17.30
C ASN A 2 8.11 -2.22 16.18
N ASP A 3 6.90 -2.71 16.05
CA ASP A 3 5.78 -1.83 15.78
C ASP A 3 5.24 -1.39 17.14
N SER A 4 6.03 -0.51 17.75
CA SER A 4 5.45 0.51 18.56
C SER A 4 4.42 1.19 17.66
N GLY A 5 3.12 1.01 17.94
CA GLY A 5 2.19 2.06 17.64
C GLY A 5 2.90 3.34 18.06
N GLU A 6 3.65 3.92 17.07
CA GLU A 6 4.40 5.13 17.30
C GLU A 6 3.41 6.11 17.82
N ASP A 7 3.44 6.23 19.12
CA ASP A 7 2.96 7.39 19.81
C ASP A 7 3.31 8.56 18.90
N PHE A 8 2.30 9.25 18.41
CA PHE A 8 2.38 10.39 17.52
C PHE A 8 3.17 11.50 18.24
N ARG A 9 4.50 11.34 18.35
CA ARG A 9 5.40 12.31 18.94
C ARG A 9 5.77 13.31 17.87
N VAL A 10 4.93 14.32 17.72
CA VAL A 10 5.29 15.54 16.98
C VAL A 10 6.46 16.19 17.73
N ARG A 11 7.69 15.95 17.27
CA ARG A 11 8.85 16.74 17.70
C ARG A 11 8.98 17.91 16.71
N PRO A 12 8.67 19.14 17.12
CA PRO A 12 8.89 20.30 16.25
C PRO A 12 10.39 20.49 16.05
N GLY A 13 10.79 20.62 14.80
CA GLY A 13 12.12 21.12 14.48
C GLY A 13 12.33 22.52 15.08
N ARG A 14 13.57 22.85 15.43
CA ARG A 14 13.93 24.15 15.97
C ARG A 14 13.53 25.27 15.00
N ILE A 15 12.58 26.10 15.42
CA ILE A 15 12.25 27.35 14.74
C ILE A 15 13.37 28.33 15.07
N ARG A 16 14.19 28.71 14.10
CA ARG A 16 15.13 29.83 14.25
C ARG A 16 14.34 31.13 14.07
N GLY A 17 13.80 31.66 15.14
CA GLY A 17 13.27 33.01 15.19
C GLY A 17 14.42 33.98 15.53
N LYS A 18 14.55 35.05 14.76
CA LYS A 18 15.43 36.21 15.10
C LYS A 18 14.75 37.01 16.24
N SER A 19 14.92 36.62 17.48
CA SER A 19 14.82 37.47 18.68
C SER A 19 15.16 36.64 19.91
N GLY A 20 16.00 37.16 20.81
CA GLY A 20 16.63 36.49 21.96
C GLY A 20 15.74 36.12 23.13
N GLY A 21 14.63 35.43 22.90
CA GLY A 21 13.80 34.87 23.94
C GLY A 21 13.95 33.34 23.98
N LYS A 22 14.04 32.77 25.19
CA LYS A 22 14.11 31.32 25.40
C LYS A 22 13.02 30.62 24.58
N PRO A 23 13.32 29.54 23.80
CA PRO A 23 12.35 28.84 23.00
C PRO A 23 11.25 28.24 23.90
N LYS A 24 10.01 28.68 23.69
CA LYS A 24 8.83 28.13 24.38
C LYS A 24 8.60 26.72 23.91
N SER A 25 8.34 25.79 24.83
CA SER A 25 8.05 24.40 24.47
C SER A 25 6.83 24.33 23.53
N PHE A 26 6.82 23.37 22.62
CA PHE A 26 5.73 23.15 21.66
C PHE A 26 4.37 23.01 22.37
N ILE A 27 4.35 22.32 23.51
CA ILE A 27 3.14 22.20 24.37
C ILE A 27 2.60 23.58 24.75
N ASN A 28 3.46 24.51 25.12
CA ASN A 28 3.06 25.88 25.48
C ASN A 28 2.59 26.70 24.25
N GLN A 29 3.08 26.40 23.06
CA GLN A 29 2.60 27.04 21.82
C GLN A 29 1.22 26.48 21.42
N VAL A 30 1.01 25.17 21.53
CA VAL A 30 -0.28 24.51 21.29
C VAL A 30 -1.32 24.95 22.33
N LEU A 31 -0.98 25.01 23.62
CA LEU A 31 -1.84 25.52 24.68
C LEU A 31 -2.20 26.99 24.49
N LYS A 32 -1.24 27.81 23.97
CA LYS A 32 -1.49 29.20 23.66
C LYS A 32 -2.36 29.41 22.42
N ALA A 33 -2.20 28.59 21.41
CA ALA A 33 -3.05 28.57 20.23
C ALA A 33 -4.47 28.09 20.58
N ALA A 34 -4.60 27.04 21.39
CA ALA A 34 -5.87 26.54 21.90
C ALA A 34 -6.57 27.59 22.81
N LYS A 35 -5.81 28.32 23.67
CA LYS A 35 -6.35 29.43 24.45
C LYS A 35 -6.76 30.63 23.60
N LYS A 36 -6.02 30.92 22.50
CA LYS A 36 -6.37 32.02 21.59
C LYS A 36 -7.60 31.71 20.75
N ALA A 37 -7.81 30.45 20.38
CA ALA A 37 -9.02 29.99 19.69
C ALA A 37 -10.24 29.92 20.64
N GLY A 38 -10.03 29.79 21.97
CA GLY A 38 -11.07 29.76 23.00
C GLY A 38 -11.37 31.12 23.67
N HIS A 39 -10.66 32.17 23.33
CA HIS A 39 -10.81 33.51 23.96
C HIS A 39 -11.40 34.54 22.99
N SER A 40 -12.65 34.36 22.62
CA SER A 40 -13.54 35.49 22.36
C SER A 40 -14.79 35.34 23.23
N SER A 41 -14.67 35.62 24.51
CA SER A 41 -15.71 36.13 25.43
C SER A 41 -15.41 35.76 26.89
N SER A 42 -14.76 36.65 27.61
CA SER A 42 -14.98 36.73 29.03
C SER A 42 -15.03 38.20 29.42
N HIS A 43 -16.21 38.75 29.43
CA HIS A 43 -16.52 39.90 30.31
C HIS A 43 -17.27 39.35 31.52
N SER A 44 -16.75 39.71 32.64
CA SER A 44 -17.26 39.48 33.98
C SER A 44 -18.71 39.91 34.14
N GLY A 45 -19.52 39.05 34.73
CA GLY A 45 -20.87 39.37 35.17
C GLY A 45 -21.52 38.14 35.79
N GLY A 46 -21.66 38.13 37.11
CA GLY A 46 -22.33 37.07 37.86
C GLY A 46 -23.80 36.95 37.46
N GLY A 47 -24.23 35.75 37.08
CA GLY A 47 -25.59 35.42 36.70
C GLY A 47 -25.78 33.94 36.54
N LYS A 48 -26.80 33.40 37.15
CA LYS A 48 -27.23 32.00 37.25
C LYS A 48 -27.11 31.21 35.94
N ARG A 49 -26.59 30.00 36.04
CA ARG A 49 -26.49 29.02 34.92
C ARG A 49 -27.87 28.63 34.43
N PRO A 50 -28.16 28.69 33.12
CA PRO A 50 -29.17 27.85 32.48
C PRO A 50 -28.51 26.53 32.06
N SER A 51 -29.13 25.42 32.42
CA SER A 51 -28.94 24.09 31.84
C SER A 51 -29.32 24.13 30.37
N GLY A 52 -28.39 23.87 29.47
CA GLY A 52 -28.75 23.77 28.07
C GLY A 52 -27.56 23.61 27.13
N LEU A 53 -27.54 22.49 26.41
CA LEU A 53 -26.83 22.23 25.17
C LEU A 53 -25.30 22.39 25.17
N GLY A 54 -24.65 21.25 25.25
CA GLY A 54 -23.21 21.14 25.27
C GLY A 54 -22.55 21.69 24.03
N ARG A 55 -21.74 22.72 24.23
CA ARG A 55 -20.78 23.21 23.24
C ARG A 55 -19.67 22.20 23.04
N SER A 56 -19.51 21.69 21.84
CA SER A 56 -18.26 21.01 21.46
C SER A 56 -17.16 22.08 21.52
N THR A 57 -16.25 21.95 22.44
CA THR A 57 -15.03 22.74 22.46
C THR A 57 -14.02 22.02 21.55
N PHE A 58 -13.45 22.74 20.62
CA PHE A 58 -12.34 22.34 19.79
C PHE A 58 -11.28 21.54 20.59
N GLY A 59 -10.93 20.33 20.11
CA GLY A 59 -9.93 19.46 20.74
C GLY A 59 -10.40 18.69 21.98
N ARG A 60 -11.65 18.86 22.42
CA ARG A 60 -12.26 18.00 23.42
C ARG A 60 -13.30 17.12 22.75
N GLY A 61 -12.86 16.02 22.21
CA GLY A 61 -13.78 14.92 21.96
C GLY A 61 -14.55 14.68 23.24
N ARG A 62 -15.88 14.77 23.20
CA ARG A 62 -16.72 14.31 24.30
C ARG A 62 -16.40 12.83 24.47
N ILE A 63 -15.63 12.52 25.51
CA ILE A 63 -15.72 11.21 26.10
C ILE A 63 -17.10 11.23 26.79
N ALA A 64 -18.12 10.88 26.01
CA ALA A 64 -19.37 10.46 26.62
C ALA A 64 -19.00 9.14 27.30
N PHE A 65 -18.78 9.22 28.62
CA PHE A 65 -18.78 8.06 29.48
C PHE A 65 -20.21 7.51 29.48
N SER A 66 -20.58 6.88 28.41
CA SER A 66 -21.73 6.00 28.36
C SER A 66 -21.29 4.72 29.08
N ARG A 67 -21.95 4.44 30.22
CA ARG A 67 -21.80 3.18 30.96
C ARG A 67 -22.04 1.93 30.09
N ASN A 68 -22.45 2.09 28.85
CA ASN A 68 -22.81 1.01 27.93
C ASN A 68 -22.19 1.19 26.53
N ARG A 69 -20.85 1.34 26.48
CA ARG A 69 -20.10 1.51 25.23
C ARG A 69 -20.27 0.33 24.27
N LEU A 70 -20.42 -0.87 24.79
CA LEU A 70 -20.55 -2.10 23.98
C LEU A 70 -21.83 -2.10 23.13
N PHE A 71 -22.96 -1.69 23.72
CA PHE A 71 -24.27 -1.67 23.06
C PHE A 71 -24.64 -0.30 22.46
N SER A 72 -23.63 0.53 22.18
CA SER A 72 -23.89 1.77 21.46
C SER A 72 -24.51 1.49 20.10
N SER A 73 -25.67 2.09 19.84
CA SER A 73 -26.37 2.04 18.55
C SER A 73 -25.79 3.00 17.51
N SER A 74 -24.77 3.79 17.87
CA SER A 74 -24.08 4.68 16.92
C SER A 74 -23.40 3.88 15.83
N ARG A 75 -23.56 4.33 14.58
CA ARG A 75 -22.83 3.78 13.44
C ARG A 75 -21.33 4.04 13.62
N ARG A 76 -20.51 3.07 13.35
CA ARG A 76 -19.07 3.14 13.62
C ARG A 76 -18.31 3.54 12.38
N VAL A 77 -17.26 4.34 12.59
CA VAL A 77 -16.35 4.74 11.53
C VAL A 77 -14.91 4.51 12.00
N VAL A 78 -14.13 3.81 11.20
CA VAL A 78 -12.68 3.70 11.41
C VAL A 78 -12.03 4.92 10.76
N VAL A 79 -11.28 5.68 11.55
CA VAL A 79 -10.46 6.79 11.04
C VAL A 79 -9.00 6.46 11.36
N LYS A 80 -8.20 6.34 10.33
CA LYS A 80 -6.73 6.25 10.42
C LYS A 80 -6.14 7.54 9.87
N ALA A 81 -5.05 8.03 10.45
CA ALA A 81 -4.41 9.26 10.00
C ALA A 81 -2.89 9.17 10.05
N ARG A 82 -2.24 9.83 9.11
CA ARG A 82 -0.79 10.01 9.06
C ARG A 82 -0.42 11.43 8.64
N ILE A 83 0.62 11.97 9.26
CA ILE A 83 1.25 13.20 8.80
C ILE A 83 2.46 12.81 7.96
N ALA A 84 2.38 13.04 6.65
CA ALA A 84 3.50 12.85 5.75
C ALA A 84 4.33 14.16 5.69
N ARG A 85 5.61 14.07 6.07
CA ARG A 85 6.52 15.23 6.10
C ARG A 85 7.35 15.31 4.84
N HIS A 86 7.55 16.51 4.33
CA HIS A 86 8.38 16.80 3.14
C HIS A 86 9.77 17.28 3.58
N GLN A 87 10.51 16.57 4.43
CA GLN A 87 11.82 17.05 4.91
C GLN A 87 13.00 16.21 4.43
N GLY A 88 14.01 16.96 3.95
CA GLY A 88 15.43 16.59 3.88
C GLY A 88 15.82 15.72 2.68
N ARG A 89 17.06 15.90 2.21
CA ARG A 89 17.69 15.11 1.12
C ARG A 89 17.69 13.57 1.36
N ALA A 90 17.40 13.12 2.57
CA ALA A 90 17.35 11.71 2.96
C ALA A 90 15.93 11.14 3.01
N PHE A 91 14.87 11.95 2.97
CA PHE A 91 13.49 11.52 2.95
C PHE A 91 12.90 11.70 1.55
N ARG A 92 13.22 10.79 0.67
CA ARG A 92 12.42 10.55 -0.54
C ARG A 92 11.20 9.71 -0.14
N SER A 93 10.20 10.34 0.49
CA SER A 93 8.85 9.84 0.28
C SER A 93 8.57 9.89 -1.21
N ALA A 94 7.97 8.85 -1.77
CA ALA A 94 7.50 8.93 -3.15
C ALA A 94 6.78 10.28 -3.35
N PRO A 95 7.00 10.99 -4.45
CA PRO A 95 6.37 12.29 -4.68
C PRO A 95 4.87 12.16 -4.44
N MET A 96 4.23 13.18 -3.88
CA MET A 96 2.77 13.18 -3.66
C MET A 96 2.04 12.73 -4.93
N SER A 97 2.51 13.14 -6.11
CA SER A 97 2.03 12.72 -7.42
C SER A 97 2.02 11.19 -7.64
N ALA A 98 3.07 10.49 -7.20
CA ALA A 98 3.12 9.02 -7.31
C ALA A 98 2.09 8.35 -6.39
N HIS A 99 1.90 8.87 -5.18
CA HIS A 99 0.87 8.39 -4.27
C HIS A 99 -0.54 8.65 -4.81
N LEU A 100 -0.81 9.84 -5.31
CA LEU A 100 -2.10 10.19 -5.96
C LEU A 100 -2.37 9.31 -7.19
N SER A 101 -1.35 9.09 -8.03
CA SER A 101 -1.45 8.20 -9.19
C SER A 101 -1.81 6.76 -8.78
N TYR A 102 -1.22 6.26 -7.71
CA TYR A 102 -1.52 4.92 -7.19
C TYR A 102 -2.94 4.82 -6.64
N LEU A 103 -3.42 5.82 -5.90
CA LEU A 103 -4.78 5.84 -5.35
C LEU A 103 -5.85 5.83 -6.45
N LYS A 104 -5.53 6.33 -7.65
CA LYS A 104 -6.42 6.32 -8.84
C LYS A 104 -6.29 5.06 -9.70
N ARG A 105 -5.73 3.96 -9.20
CA ARG A 105 -5.58 2.72 -9.97
C ARG A 105 -6.91 2.18 -10.49
N GLU A 106 -6.85 1.36 -11.51
CA GLU A 106 -8.02 0.68 -12.05
C GLU A 106 -8.64 -0.31 -11.04
N GLY A 107 -9.93 -0.56 -11.18
CA GLY A 107 -10.65 -1.55 -10.38
C GLY A 107 -11.03 -1.12 -8.97
N VAL A 108 -10.83 0.14 -8.56
CA VAL A 108 -11.14 0.58 -7.20
C VAL A 108 -12.51 1.23 -7.04
N THR A 109 -13.16 1.64 -8.14
CA THR A 109 -14.52 2.22 -8.11
C THR A 109 -15.57 1.12 -7.97
N HIS A 110 -16.79 1.51 -7.62
CA HIS A 110 -17.95 0.61 -7.57
C HIS A 110 -18.16 -0.15 -8.91
N ASP A 111 -17.88 0.49 -10.04
CA ASP A 111 -18.04 -0.06 -11.39
C ASP A 111 -16.78 -0.72 -11.94
N GLY A 112 -15.71 -0.82 -11.12
CA GLY A 112 -14.44 -1.43 -11.51
C GLY A 112 -13.56 -0.56 -12.42
N GLU A 113 -13.95 0.70 -12.64
CA GLU A 113 -13.18 1.64 -13.46
C GLU A 113 -12.01 2.28 -12.69
N LYS A 114 -11.21 3.06 -13.41
CA LYS A 114 -10.18 3.91 -12.83
C LYS A 114 -10.81 5.05 -12.03
N ALA A 115 -10.45 5.17 -10.76
CA ALA A 115 -10.97 6.24 -9.91
C ALA A 115 -10.45 7.62 -10.32
N CYS A 116 -11.29 8.62 -10.08
CA CYS A 116 -10.95 10.04 -10.20
C CYS A 116 -10.91 10.66 -8.80
N MET A 117 -9.90 11.51 -8.54
CA MET A 117 -9.94 12.35 -7.35
C MET A 117 -11.09 13.33 -7.44
N PHE A 118 -11.73 13.60 -6.31
CA PHE A 118 -12.75 14.64 -6.16
C PHE A 118 -12.35 15.64 -5.06
N GLU A 119 -13.00 16.79 -5.06
CA GLU A 119 -12.76 17.88 -4.13
C GLU A 119 -14.08 18.48 -3.64
N ALA A 120 -14.02 19.58 -2.92
CA ALA A 120 -15.18 20.22 -2.31
C ALA A 120 -16.32 20.55 -3.30
N ARG A 121 -16.00 20.87 -4.56
CA ARG A 121 -16.96 21.35 -5.55
C ARG A 121 -17.02 20.52 -6.83
N ASN A 122 -15.98 19.71 -7.11
CA ASN A 122 -15.86 18.97 -8.36
C ASN A 122 -15.67 17.49 -8.08
N ASP A 123 -16.31 16.64 -8.90
CA ASP A 123 -16.13 15.19 -8.88
C ASP A 123 -14.86 14.72 -9.61
N ARG A 124 -14.21 15.66 -10.32
CA ARG A 124 -12.91 15.46 -10.97
C ARG A 124 -11.98 16.59 -10.56
N ALA A 125 -11.20 16.36 -9.52
CA ALA A 125 -10.18 17.30 -9.07
C ALA A 125 -8.93 17.23 -9.97
N ASP A 126 -8.28 18.38 -10.15
CA ASP A 126 -6.94 18.44 -10.73
C ASP A 126 -5.89 18.07 -9.66
N ASP A 127 -5.60 16.77 -9.59
CA ASP A 127 -4.66 16.23 -8.62
C ASP A 127 -3.19 16.62 -8.91
N LEU A 128 -2.84 16.93 -10.16
CA LEU A 128 -1.52 17.45 -10.50
C LEU A 128 -1.36 18.87 -9.95
N ALA A 129 -2.34 19.74 -10.18
CA ALA A 129 -2.33 21.09 -9.61
C ALA A 129 -2.36 21.06 -8.07
N PHE A 130 -3.06 20.09 -7.45
CA PHE A 130 -3.03 19.88 -5.99
C PHE A 130 -1.63 19.48 -5.52
N ALA A 131 -0.97 18.54 -6.21
CA ALA A 131 0.38 18.10 -5.89
C ALA A 131 1.38 19.25 -6.03
N ASP A 132 1.26 20.06 -7.08
CA ASP A 132 2.13 21.23 -7.33
C ASP A 132 1.98 22.29 -6.24
N ARG A 133 0.75 22.60 -5.82
CA ARG A 133 0.50 23.51 -4.69
C ARG A 133 1.11 23.01 -3.38
N GLY A 134 1.15 21.68 -3.21
CA GLY A 134 1.68 21.02 -2.00
C GLY A 134 3.20 20.85 -1.98
N GLN A 135 3.95 21.13 -3.07
CA GLN A 135 5.40 20.85 -3.17
C GLN A 135 6.25 21.54 -2.11
N HIS A 136 5.85 22.74 -1.68
CA HIS A 136 6.59 23.54 -0.70
C HIS A 136 6.03 23.46 0.71
N ASP A 137 4.95 22.71 0.92
CA ASP A 137 4.37 22.49 2.24
C ASP A 137 5.33 21.66 3.10
N ARG A 138 5.42 21.92 4.39
CA ARG A 138 6.27 21.15 5.32
C ARG A 138 5.76 19.73 5.51
N HIS A 139 4.45 19.53 5.37
CA HIS A 139 3.76 18.26 5.56
C HIS A 139 2.39 18.30 4.88
N HIS A 140 1.78 17.13 4.77
CA HIS A 140 0.36 16.98 4.46
C HIS A 140 -0.24 15.90 5.34
N PHE A 141 -1.56 15.92 5.48
CA PHE A 141 -2.30 14.90 6.22
C PHE A 141 -2.89 13.89 5.25
N ARG A 142 -2.83 12.63 5.60
CA ARG A 142 -3.48 11.51 4.94
C ARG A 142 -4.46 10.89 5.91
N PHE A 143 -5.70 10.76 5.51
CA PHE A 143 -6.73 10.09 6.29
C PHE A 143 -7.30 8.94 5.47
N ILE A 144 -7.61 7.84 6.16
CA ILE A 144 -8.50 6.79 5.68
C ILE A 144 -9.73 6.84 6.56
N VAL A 145 -10.89 7.03 5.95
CA VAL A 145 -12.18 7.07 6.63
C VAL A 145 -13.03 5.93 6.08
N SER A 146 -13.33 4.94 6.94
CA SER A 146 -14.07 3.73 6.57
C SER A 146 -15.27 3.56 7.49
N PRO A 147 -16.47 3.94 7.08
CA PRO A 147 -17.70 3.55 7.76
C PRO A 147 -17.88 2.04 7.74
N GLU A 148 -18.24 1.41 8.87
CA GLU A 148 -18.51 -0.05 8.90
C GLU A 148 -19.63 -0.44 7.94
N ASP A 149 -20.61 0.45 7.74
CA ASP A 149 -21.78 0.22 6.91
C ASP A 149 -21.70 1.04 5.59
N ALA A 150 -20.48 1.26 5.06
CA ALA A 150 -20.26 2.05 3.84
C ALA A 150 -21.05 1.54 2.62
N GLY A 151 -21.27 0.23 2.52
CA GLY A 151 -22.08 -0.38 1.46
C GLY A 151 -23.59 -0.04 1.52
N GLU A 152 -24.08 0.48 2.65
CA GLU A 152 -25.46 0.94 2.82
C GLU A 152 -25.61 2.45 2.54
N MET A 153 -24.49 3.18 2.43
CA MET A 153 -24.49 4.62 2.19
C MET A 153 -24.77 4.93 0.72
N THR A 154 -25.51 6.01 0.48
CA THR A 154 -25.91 6.40 -0.85
C THR A 154 -24.76 7.03 -1.65
N ASP A 155 -23.92 7.86 -1.00
CA ASP A 155 -22.85 8.61 -1.65
C ASP A 155 -21.71 8.93 -0.69
N LEU A 156 -20.60 8.18 -0.81
CA LEU A 156 -19.39 8.41 -0.02
C LEU A 156 -18.71 9.74 -0.35
N LYS A 157 -18.92 10.31 -1.54
CA LYS A 157 -18.36 11.63 -1.91
C LYS A 157 -19.09 12.73 -1.19
N ALA A 158 -20.43 12.67 -1.15
CA ALA A 158 -21.25 13.60 -0.37
C ALA A 158 -20.91 13.55 1.11
N PHE A 159 -20.83 12.35 1.68
CA PHE A 159 -20.36 12.14 3.06
C PHE A 159 -18.98 12.77 3.32
N THR A 160 -18.03 12.57 2.41
CA THR A 160 -16.67 13.14 2.55
C THR A 160 -16.68 14.66 2.55
N ARG A 161 -17.50 15.28 1.68
CA ARG A 161 -17.66 16.75 1.64
C ARG A 161 -18.25 17.30 2.92
N ASP A 162 -19.21 16.60 3.48
CA ASP A 162 -19.82 16.98 4.75
C ASP A 162 -18.81 16.85 5.90
N LEU A 163 -18.05 15.79 5.93
CA LEU A 163 -16.99 15.57 6.91
C LEU A 163 -15.90 16.66 6.81
N ALA A 164 -15.45 16.99 5.59
CA ALA A 164 -14.49 18.05 5.37
C ALA A 164 -15.02 19.42 5.84
N ARG A 165 -16.29 19.74 5.56
CA ARG A 165 -16.94 20.97 6.06
C ARG A 165 -16.99 21.00 7.61
N GLN A 166 -17.26 19.88 8.26
CA GLN A 166 -17.22 19.81 9.72
C GLN A 166 -15.78 19.99 10.23
N MET A 167 -14.78 19.44 9.55
CA MET A 167 -13.37 19.67 9.87
C MET A 167 -13.00 21.16 9.75
N GLU A 168 -13.41 21.83 8.67
CA GLU A 168 -13.18 23.27 8.48
C GLU A 168 -13.81 24.10 9.61
N ALA A 169 -15.03 23.78 9.98
CA ALA A 169 -15.74 24.45 11.07
C ALA A 169 -15.03 24.23 12.44
N ASP A 170 -14.60 22.99 12.72
CA ASP A 170 -13.91 22.64 13.95
C ASP A 170 -12.49 23.25 14.03
N LEU A 171 -11.80 23.37 12.88
CA LEU A 171 -10.45 23.95 12.77
C LEU A 171 -10.47 25.47 12.62
N GLY A 172 -11.62 26.07 12.28
CA GLY A 172 -11.79 27.51 12.09
C GLY A 172 -11.04 28.04 10.86
N THR A 173 -10.78 27.19 9.86
CA THR A 173 -10.11 27.54 8.59
C THR A 173 -10.59 26.64 7.47
N GLY A 174 -10.64 27.14 6.23
CA GLY A 174 -10.87 26.28 5.08
C GLY A 174 -9.67 25.40 4.79
N LEU A 175 -9.94 24.25 4.19
CA LEU A 175 -8.97 23.23 3.87
C LEU A 175 -8.79 23.11 2.35
N ASP A 176 -7.57 22.93 1.88
CA ASP A 176 -7.27 22.50 0.51
C ASP A 176 -7.08 20.99 0.55
N TRP A 177 -8.01 20.24 -0.05
CA TRP A 177 -8.05 18.79 0.03
C TRP A 177 -8.54 18.15 -1.26
N VAL A 178 -8.09 16.91 -1.47
CA VAL A 178 -8.63 15.99 -2.48
C VAL A 178 -8.91 14.64 -1.84
N ALA A 179 -9.86 13.91 -2.39
CA ALA A 179 -10.22 12.59 -1.92
C ALA A 179 -10.52 11.62 -3.06
N VAL A 180 -10.51 10.33 -2.74
CA VAL A 180 -10.93 9.24 -3.63
C VAL A 180 -11.59 8.15 -2.80
N ASP A 181 -12.64 7.54 -3.31
CA ASP A 181 -13.36 6.43 -2.73
C ASP A 181 -12.90 5.10 -3.33
N HIS A 182 -12.69 4.09 -2.47
CA HIS A 182 -12.29 2.75 -2.84
C HIS A 182 -13.37 1.74 -2.44
N TRP A 183 -13.82 0.94 -3.42
CA TRP A 183 -14.90 -0.04 -3.28
C TRP A 183 -14.46 -1.49 -3.45
N ASN A 184 -13.25 -1.73 -3.94
CA ASN A 184 -12.70 -3.05 -4.23
C ASN A 184 -12.19 -3.81 -3.00
N THR A 185 -12.64 -3.44 -1.83
CA THR A 185 -12.26 -4.04 -0.55
C THR A 185 -13.49 -4.47 0.22
N ASP A 186 -13.33 -5.40 1.18
CA ASP A 186 -14.41 -5.83 2.07
C ASP A 186 -15.00 -4.67 2.91
N ASN A 187 -14.26 -3.56 3.02
CA ASN A 187 -14.65 -2.36 3.74
C ASN A 187 -14.43 -1.14 2.85
N PRO A 188 -15.44 -0.69 2.09
CA PRO A 188 -15.35 0.53 1.30
C PRO A 188 -14.89 1.71 2.16
N HIS A 189 -13.99 2.53 1.62
CA HIS A 189 -13.37 3.61 2.39
C HIS A 189 -12.93 4.77 1.50
N ILE A 190 -12.63 5.87 2.14
CA ILE A 190 -12.20 7.10 1.49
C ILE A 190 -10.77 7.40 1.88
N HIS A 191 -9.94 7.74 0.90
CA HIS A 191 -8.67 8.42 1.10
C HIS A 191 -8.89 9.92 0.99
N LEU A 192 -8.63 10.64 2.07
CA LEU A 192 -8.69 12.09 2.13
C LEU A 192 -7.29 12.64 2.37
N LEU A 193 -6.79 13.43 1.42
CA LEU A 193 -5.51 14.14 1.51
C LEU A 193 -5.77 15.61 1.76
N VAL A 194 -5.18 16.16 2.81
CA VAL A 194 -5.32 17.57 3.19
C VAL A 194 -3.95 18.21 3.21
N ARG A 195 -3.79 19.35 2.55
CA ARG A 195 -2.55 20.12 2.58
C ARG A 195 -2.20 20.58 3.98
N GLY A 196 -0.91 20.70 4.25
CA GLY A 196 -0.38 21.09 5.55
C GLY A 196 -0.38 22.59 5.82
N VAL A 197 -1.16 23.37 5.07
CA VAL A 197 -1.28 24.82 5.23
C VAL A 197 -2.74 25.25 5.38
N ASP A 198 -2.97 26.29 6.15
CA ASP A 198 -4.27 26.95 6.29
C ASP A 198 -4.52 27.96 5.15
N GLN A 199 -5.71 28.57 5.11
CA GLN A 199 -6.07 29.61 4.13
C GLN A 199 -5.12 30.84 4.15
N SER A 200 -4.40 31.08 5.25
CA SER A 200 -3.43 32.16 5.35
C SER A 200 -2.01 31.76 4.91
N GLY A 201 -1.82 30.53 4.43
CA GLY A 201 -0.53 29.97 4.04
C GLY A 201 0.38 29.59 5.21
N LYS A 202 -0.16 29.49 6.44
CA LYS A 202 0.56 29.04 7.62
C LYS A 202 0.43 27.55 7.80
N ASP A 203 1.42 26.93 8.48
CA ASP A 203 1.37 25.52 8.83
C ASP A 203 0.05 25.16 9.53
N LEU A 204 -0.73 24.27 8.94
CA LEU A 204 -1.95 23.74 9.52
C LEU A 204 -1.58 22.78 10.67
N VAL A 205 -2.15 23.00 11.84
CA VAL A 205 -1.92 22.16 13.01
C VAL A 205 -3.25 21.55 13.44
N ILE A 206 -3.35 20.23 13.32
CA ILE A 206 -4.49 19.47 13.80
C ILE A 206 -4.06 18.77 15.11
N SER A 207 -4.83 18.94 16.20
CA SER A 207 -4.50 18.32 17.48
C SER A 207 -4.64 16.80 17.41
N ARG A 208 -3.79 16.07 18.16
CA ARG A 208 -3.86 14.61 18.24
C ARG A 208 -5.25 14.14 18.71
N ASP A 209 -5.82 14.83 19.70
CA ASP A 209 -7.14 14.48 20.24
C ASP A 209 -8.24 14.63 19.20
N TYR A 210 -8.14 15.67 18.35
CA TYR A 210 -9.07 15.81 17.23
C TYR A 210 -8.93 14.70 16.21
N ILE A 211 -7.69 14.35 15.83
CA ILE A 211 -7.43 13.25 14.88
C ILE A 211 -7.95 11.92 15.44
N SER A 212 -7.68 11.60 16.69
CA SER A 212 -7.99 10.29 17.27
C SER A 212 -9.46 10.13 17.69
N HIS A 213 -10.14 11.22 18.07
CA HIS A 213 -11.50 11.18 18.63
C HIS A 213 -12.46 12.15 17.92
N GLY A 214 -12.07 13.41 17.71
CA GLY A 214 -12.96 14.44 17.17
C GLY A 214 -13.45 14.11 15.77
N LEU A 215 -12.54 13.84 14.85
CA LEU A 215 -12.87 13.50 13.45
C LEU A 215 -13.71 12.21 13.36
N ARG A 216 -13.38 11.20 14.17
CA ARG A 216 -14.17 9.97 14.24
C ARG A 216 -15.60 10.25 14.71
N SER A 217 -15.76 11.03 15.78
CA SER A 217 -17.09 11.36 16.29
C SER A 217 -17.93 12.11 15.27
N ARG A 218 -17.33 13.02 14.49
CA ARG A 218 -18.03 13.71 13.39
C ARG A 218 -18.45 12.75 12.29
N ALA A 219 -17.56 11.83 11.92
CA ALA A 219 -17.86 10.82 10.91
C ALA A 219 -18.99 9.88 11.38
N GLU A 220 -18.95 9.40 12.63
CA GLU A 220 -20.00 8.56 13.23
C GLU A 220 -21.35 9.27 13.32
N GLU A 221 -21.35 10.58 13.63
CA GLU A 221 -22.53 11.44 13.65
C GLU A 221 -23.16 11.52 12.25
N LEU A 222 -22.38 11.83 11.23
CA LEU A 222 -22.85 11.94 9.84
C LEU A 222 -23.44 10.62 9.33
N VAL A 223 -22.76 9.49 9.55
CA VAL A 223 -23.28 8.17 9.14
C VAL A 223 -24.57 7.83 9.89
N SER A 224 -24.66 8.19 11.19
CA SER A 224 -25.87 7.95 11.99
C SER A 224 -27.04 8.84 11.58
N ILE A 225 -26.78 10.04 11.02
CA ILE A 225 -27.80 10.91 10.42
C ILE A 225 -28.34 10.29 9.13
N GLU A 226 -27.46 9.77 8.28
CA GLU A 226 -27.85 9.20 6.99
C GLU A 226 -28.56 7.85 7.13
N LEU A 227 -27.98 6.91 7.89
CA LEU A 227 -28.46 5.53 7.98
C LEU A 227 -29.33 5.24 9.21
N GLY A 228 -29.47 6.21 10.12
CA GLY A 228 -30.12 5.98 11.42
C GLY A 228 -29.24 5.17 12.37
N HIS A 229 -29.76 4.96 13.58
CA HIS A 229 -29.09 4.15 14.59
C HIS A 229 -29.13 2.66 14.23
N LYS A 230 -28.05 1.93 14.56
CA LYS A 230 -27.95 0.49 14.34
C LYS A 230 -28.97 -0.26 15.20
N PRO A 231 -29.77 -1.20 14.66
CA PRO A 231 -30.68 -2.01 15.45
C PRO A 231 -29.94 -2.76 16.57
N GLU A 232 -30.55 -2.85 17.75
CA GLU A 232 -29.94 -3.48 18.93
C GLU A 232 -29.54 -4.95 18.66
N ARG A 233 -30.37 -5.69 17.91
CA ARG A 233 -30.07 -7.07 17.54
C ARG A 233 -28.77 -7.15 16.71
N ASP A 234 -28.53 -6.21 15.80
CA ASP A 234 -27.35 -6.21 14.91
C ASP A 234 -26.09 -5.87 15.70
N VAL A 235 -26.22 -4.95 16.67
CA VAL A 235 -25.15 -4.66 17.64
C VAL A 235 -24.80 -5.90 18.46
N ARG A 236 -25.82 -6.62 18.98
CA ARG A 236 -25.66 -7.86 19.74
C ARG A 236 -24.98 -8.92 18.92
N SER A 237 -25.49 -9.22 17.70
CA SER A 237 -24.89 -10.21 16.79
C SER A 237 -23.45 -9.90 16.42
N ALA A 238 -23.10 -8.61 16.28
CA ALA A 238 -21.72 -8.21 16.05
C ALA A 238 -20.83 -8.48 17.27
N LEU A 239 -21.31 -8.21 18.49
CA LEU A 239 -20.59 -8.52 19.73
C LEU A 239 -20.42 -10.02 19.95
N GLU A 240 -21.43 -10.83 19.63
CA GLU A 240 -21.35 -12.30 19.71
C GLU A 240 -20.27 -12.84 18.76
N ARG A 241 -20.17 -12.31 17.53
CA ARG A 241 -19.07 -12.67 16.62
C ARG A 241 -17.69 -12.21 17.15
N ASP A 242 -17.62 -11.10 17.88
CA ASP A 242 -16.37 -10.61 18.49
C ASP A 242 -15.86 -11.53 19.61
N VAL A 243 -16.73 -12.36 20.24
CA VAL A 243 -16.34 -13.33 21.28
C VAL A 243 -15.31 -14.34 20.74
N ASP A 244 -15.56 -14.91 19.56
CA ASP A 244 -14.71 -15.97 18.99
C ASP A 244 -13.64 -15.46 18.02
N ALA A 245 -13.61 -14.15 17.76
CA ALA A 245 -12.69 -13.55 16.80
C ALA A 245 -11.20 -13.72 17.21
N GLU A 246 -10.34 -14.07 16.25
CA GLU A 246 -8.89 -14.19 16.47
C GLU A 246 -8.15 -12.89 16.11
N ARG A 247 -8.69 -11.77 16.55
CA ARG A 247 -8.18 -10.42 16.37
C ARG A 247 -8.53 -9.56 17.58
N TRP A 248 -7.91 -8.40 17.69
CA TRP A 248 -8.28 -7.40 18.69
C TRP A 248 -9.68 -6.84 18.43
N THR A 249 -10.58 -6.94 19.43
CA THR A 249 -11.99 -6.61 19.31
C THR A 249 -12.42 -5.52 20.31
N ARG A 250 -13.68 -5.10 20.23
CA ARG A 250 -14.30 -4.19 21.20
C ARG A 250 -14.34 -4.79 22.61
N LEU A 251 -14.59 -6.10 22.69
CA LEU A 251 -14.63 -6.82 23.97
C LEU A 251 -13.26 -6.74 24.66
N ASP A 252 -12.16 -6.87 23.90
CA ASP A 252 -10.80 -6.76 24.43
C ASP A 252 -10.50 -5.35 24.94
N VAL A 253 -11.04 -4.31 24.29
CA VAL A 253 -10.91 -2.92 24.76
C VAL A 253 -11.60 -2.74 26.11
N GLU A 254 -12.84 -3.26 26.26
CA GLU A 254 -13.57 -3.16 27.54
C GLU A 254 -12.93 -4.02 28.63
N ILE A 255 -12.44 -5.22 28.29
CA ILE A 255 -11.66 -6.07 29.21
C ILE A 255 -10.42 -5.32 29.69
N ARG A 256 -9.66 -4.68 28.79
CA ARG A 256 -8.48 -3.90 29.17
C ARG A 256 -8.82 -2.69 30.06
N ILE A 257 -9.95 -2.03 29.80
CA ILE A 257 -10.41 -0.90 30.64
C ILE A 257 -10.85 -1.39 32.02
N ALA A 258 -11.44 -2.56 32.12
CA ALA A 258 -11.92 -3.16 33.35
C ALA A 258 -10.81 -3.84 34.18
N ALA A 259 -9.71 -4.24 33.52
CA ALA A 259 -8.56 -4.83 34.17
C ALA A 259 -7.71 -3.77 34.88
N ASP A 260 -7.03 -4.17 35.95
CA ASP A 260 -6.04 -3.34 36.63
C ASP A 260 -4.69 -3.31 35.88
N GLU A 261 -3.70 -2.62 36.43
CA GLU A 261 -2.36 -2.48 35.83
C GLU A 261 -1.61 -3.81 35.69
N THR A 262 -2.00 -4.86 36.44
CA THR A 262 -1.42 -6.20 36.37
C THR A 262 -2.11 -7.10 35.34
N GLY A 263 -3.22 -6.64 34.75
CA GLY A 263 -4.07 -7.42 33.86
C GLY A 263 -5.12 -8.28 34.59
N TYR A 264 -5.27 -8.11 35.90
CA TYR A 264 -6.30 -8.80 36.67
C TYR A 264 -7.67 -8.19 36.45
N ILE A 265 -8.67 -9.02 36.16
CA ILE A 265 -10.07 -8.63 35.99
C ILE A 265 -11.00 -9.52 36.83
N ASN A 266 -11.94 -8.91 37.50
CA ASN A 266 -12.97 -9.58 38.29
C ASN A 266 -14.36 -9.23 37.73
N LEU A 267 -15.03 -10.22 37.15
CA LEU A 267 -16.37 -10.10 36.56
C LEU A 267 -17.48 -10.72 37.45
N ARG A 268 -17.21 -10.96 38.72
CA ARG A 268 -18.25 -11.43 39.65
C ARG A 268 -19.33 -10.35 39.83
N PRO A 269 -20.62 -10.73 39.93
CA PRO A 269 -21.68 -9.79 40.18
C PRO A 269 -21.51 -9.16 41.58
N VAL A 270 -21.41 -7.85 41.64
CA VAL A 270 -21.26 -7.11 42.91
C VAL A 270 -22.58 -7.07 43.71
N SER A 271 -23.72 -7.14 43.01
CA SER A 271 -25.08 -7.21 43.63
C SER A 271 -26.07 -7.82 42.62
N PRO A 272 -27.11 -8.54 43.05
CA PRO A 272 -28.19 -8.95 42.17
C PRO A 272 -28.87 -7.74 41.53
N GLY A 273 -28.85 -7.66 40.19
CA GLY A 273 -29.44 -6.55 39.44
C GLY A 273 -28.52 -5.35 39.17
N ALA A 274 -27.29 -5.34 39.68
CA ALA A 274 -26.33 -4.29 39.39
C ALA A 274 -25.57 -4.59 38.07
N GLY A 275 -25.83 -3.76 37.07
CA GLY A 275 -25.03 -3.70 35.85
C GLY A 275 -25.47 -4.69 34.78
N ASP A 276 -25.05 -4.40 33.59
CA ASP A 276 -25.34 -5.06 32.34
C ASP A 276 -24.88 -6.54 32.33
N ALA A 277 -25.83 -7.45 32.60
CA ALA A 277 -25.60 -8.91 32.62
C ALA A 277 -25.11 -9.39 31.24
N ASP A 278 -25.59 -8.77 30.18
CA ASP A 278 -25.24 -9.15 28.80
C ASP A 278 -23.79 -8.80 28.48
N SER A 279 -23.31 -7.59 28.81
CA SER A 279 -21.91 -7.21 28.65
C SER A 279 -20.98 -8.14 29.41
N ARG A 280 -21.34 -8.50 30.63
CA ARG A 280 -20.56 -9.41 31.46
C ARG A 280 -20.48 -10.80 30.83
N HIS A 281 -21.60 -11.30 30.33
CA HIS A 281 -21.65 -12.62 29.67
C HIS A 281 -20.74 -12.66 28.44
N LEU A 282 -20.80 -11.63 27.60
CA LEU A 282 -19.93 -11.51 26.42
C LEU A 282 -18.44 -11.41 26.80
N MET A 283 -18.11 -10.61 27.83
CA MET A 283 -16.72 -10.51 28.30
C MET A 283 -16.20 -11.83 28.89
N ILE A 284 -17.04 -12.59 29.63
CA ILE A 284 -16.69 -13.92 30.13
C ILE A 284 -16.43 -14.86 28.95
N GLY A 285 -17.33 -14.92 27.97
CA GLY A 285 -17.13 -15.72 26.77
C GLY A 285 -15.83 -15.37 26.04
N ARG A 286 -15.53 -14.07 25.93
CA ARG A 286 -14.28 -13.60 25.34
C ARG A 286 -13.05 -14.03 26.13
N LEU A 287 -13.06 -13.89 27.44
CA LEU A 287 -11.96 -14.31 28.32
C LEU A 287 -11.72 -15.82 28.24
N GLN A 288 -12.76 -16.63 28.15
CA GLN A 288 -12.64 -18.07 27.92
C GLN A 288 -12.01 -18.39 26.53
N LYS A 289 -12.32 -17.60 25.49
CA LYS A 289 -11.63 -17.74 24.19
C LYS A 289 -10.16 -17.35 24.33
N LEU A 290 -9.83 -16.23 25.00
CA LEU A 290 -8.47 -15.81 25.25
C LEU A 290 -7.67 -16.83 26.08
N GLU A 291 -8.31 -17.48 27.06
CA GLU A 291 -7.73 -18.57 27.84
C GLU A 291 -7.33 -19.75 26.93
N ARG A 292 -8.24 -20.19 26.05
CA ARG A 292 -7.95 -21.24 25.05
C ARG A 292 -6.80 -20.86 24.10
N MET A 293 -6.62 -19.58 23.83
CA MET A 293 -5.52 -19.04 23.02
C MET A 293 -4.22 -18.85 23.81
N GLY A 294 -4.23 -19.08 25.13
CA GLY A 294 -3.06 -18.85 26.00
C GLY A 294 -2.78 -17.36 26.29
N LEU A 295 -3.74 -16.47 26.01
CA LEU A 295 -3.60 -15.02 26.20
C LEU A 295 -4.23 -14.53 27.52
N ALA A 296 -4.95 -15.39 28.22
CA ALA A 296 -5.46 -15.18 29.56
C ALA A 296 -5.35 -16.46 30.39
N ALA A 297 -5.31 -16.33 31.72
CA ALA A 297 -5.33 -17.45 32.65
C ALA A 297 -6.41 -17.23 33.71
N PRO A 298 -7.17 -18.29 34.12
CA PRO A 298 -8.13 -18.19 35.18
C PRO A 298 -7.42 -17.95 36.53
N ALA A 299 -7.87 -16.96 37.27
CA ALA A 299 -7.39 -16.64 38.62
C ALA A 299 -8.35 -17.13 39.72
N GLY A 300 -9.62 -17.40 39.35
CA GLY A 300 -10.67 -17.89 40.21
C GLY A 300 -12.02 -17.89 39.50
N PRO A 301 -13.11 -18.36 40.12
CA PRO A 301 -14.43 -18.30 39.51
C PRO A 301 -14.85 -16.87 39.20
N GLY A 302 -14.95 -16.55 37.88
CA GLY A 302 -15.27 -15.21 37.40
C GLY A 302 -14.10 -14.22 37.45
N GLU A 303 -12.87 -14.71 37.56
CA GLU A 303 -11.65 -13.91 37.64
C GLU A 303 -10.60 -14.41 36.66
N TRP A 304 -9.91 -13.50 35.98
CA TRP A 304 -8.84 -13.82 35.03
C TRP A 304 -7.65 -12.87 35.15
N MET A 305 -6.49 -13.38 34.74
CA MET A 305 -5.29 -12.61 34.44
C MET A 305 -5.13 -12.55 32.93
N VAL A 306 -5.21 -11.37 32.33
CA VAL A 306 -4.98 -11.15 30.90
C VAL A 306 -3.50 -10.80 30.68
N GLY A 307 -2.85 -11.48 29.76
CA GLY A 307 -1.45 -11.22 29.43
C GLY A 307 -1.24 -9.79 28.90
N LEU A 308 -0.19 -9.11 29.37
CA LEU A 308 0.13 -7.74 28.93
C LEU A 308 0.39 -7.65 27.41
N GLU A 309 0.85 -8.73 26.80
CA GLU A 309 1.08 -8.84 25.35
C GLU A 309 -0.16 -9.30 24.55
N ALA A 310 -1.32 -9.48 25.21
CA ALA A 310 -2.52 -10.00 24.54
C ALA A 310 -2.98 -9.08 23.40
N GLU A 311 -2.94 -7.77 23.60
CA GLU A 311 -3.30 -6.79 22.55
C GLU A 311 -2.41 -6.95 21.32
N ARG A 312 -1.09 -6.99 21.52
CA ARG A 312 -0.11 -7.14 20.45
C ARG A 312 -0.33 -8.46 19.69
N SER A 313 -0.46 -9.56 20.43
CA SER A 313 -0.66 -10.88 19.84
C SER A 313 -1.96 -10.95 19.02
N LEU A 314 -3.07 -10.38 19.52
CA LEU A 314 -4.34 -10.36 18.80
C LEU A 314 -4.31 -9.44 17.56
N ARG A 315 -3.58 -8.33 17.62
CA ARG A 315 -3.37 -7.46 16.44
C ARG A 315 -2.52 -8.18 15.37
N ASP A 316 -1.46 -8.86 15.78
CA ASP A 316 -0.60 -9.63 14.88
C ASP A 316 -1.37 -10.80 14.24
N LEU A 317 -2.22 -11.51 14.99
CA LEU A 317 -3.09 -12.57 14.47
C LEU A 317 -4.10 -12.01 13.46
N GLY A 318 -4.74 -10.89 13.77
CA GLY A 318 -5.67 -10.24 12.85
C GLY A 318 -4.98 -9.84 11.55
N LEU A 319 -3.79 -9.24 11.62
CA LEU A 319 -3.01 -8.86 10.44
C LEU A 319 -2.63 -10.08 9.59
N ARG A 320 -2.17 -11.16 10.23
CA ARG A 320 -1.85 -12.42 9.51
C ARG A 320 -3.09 -13.02 8.83
N GLY A 321 -4.22 -13.00 9.52
CA GLY A 321 -5.50 -13.46 8.97
C GLY A 321 -5.91 -12.66 7.73
N ASP A 322 -5.75 -11.35 7.75
CA ASP A 322 -6.06 -10.48 6.61
C ASP A 322 -5.11 -10.72 5.43
N ILE A 323 -3.81 -10.92 5.69
CA ILE A 323 -2.83 -11.30 4.66
C ILE A 323 -3.20 -12.64 4.02
N ILE A 324 -3.54 -13.66 4.81
CA ILE A 324 -3.93 -14.99 4.31
C ILE A 324 -5.18 -14.87 3.42
N LYS A 325 -6.19 -14.09 3.82
CA LYS A 325 -7.38 -13.84 3.00
C LYS A 325 -7.03 -13.14 1.68
N THR A 326 -6.15 -12.15 1.73
CA THR A 326 -5.69 -11.45 0.51
C THR A 326 -4.99 -12.41 -0.44
N MET A 327 -4.09 -13.25 0.06
CA MET A 327 -3.42 -14.28 -0.74
C MET A 327 -4.42 -15.25 -1.35
N HIS A 328 -5.33 -15.79 -0.53
CA HIS A 328 -6.33 -16.77 -1.01
C HIS A 328 -7.22 -16.16 -2.10
N ARG A 329 -7.70 -14.92 -1.92
CA ARG A 329 -8.49 -14.22 -2.93
C ARG A 329 -7.69 -14.04 -4.22
N ALA A 330 -6.44 -13.57 -4.13
CA ALA A 330 -5.58 -13.35 -5.29
C ALA A 330 -5.38 -14.64 -6.11
N PHE A 331 -5.14 -15.77 -5.45
CA PHE A 331 -5.01 -17.06 -6.12
C PHE A 331 -6.33 -17.52 -6.77
N THR A 332 -7.45 -17.35 -6.07
CA THR A 332 -8.79 -17.70 -6.58
C THR A 332 -9.17 -16.87 -7.82
N GLU A 333 -8.93 -15.57 -7.79
CA GLU A 333 -9.18 -14.65 -8.93
C GLU A 333 -8.35 -15.01 -10.16
N GLN A 334 -7.15 -15.55 -9.97
CA GLN A 334 -6.27 -16.01 -11.05
C GLN A 334 -6.56 -17.48 -11.47
N GLY A 335 -7.54 -18.14 -10.85
CA GLY A 335 -7.88 -19.53 -11.16
C GLY A 335 -6.82 -20.54 -10.71
N HIS A 336 -5.97 -20.18 -9.76
CA HIS A 336 -4.96 -21.07 -9.19
C HIS A 336 -5.43 -21.60 -7.83
N ASP A 337 -5.19 -22.89 -7.59
CA ASP A 337 -5.44 -23.51 -6.30
C ASP A 337 -4.11 -23.73 -5.56
N ARG A 338 -4.01 -23.14 -4.36
CA ARG A 338 -2.88 -23.33 -3.44
C ARG A 338 -3.40 -23.54 -2.04
N GLY A 339 -2.88 -24.57 -1.37
CA GLY A 339 -3.23 -24.85 0.02
C GLY A 339 -2.77 -23.71 0.96
N ILE A 340 -3.56 -23.40 1.98
CA ILE A 340 -3.17 -22.40 2.99
C ILE A 340 -1.85 -22.79 3.68
N GLY A 341 -1.54 -24.08 3.76
CA GLY A 341 -0.27 -24.58 4.31
C GLY A 341 0.97 -24.18 3.51
N ASP A 342 0.80 -23.79 2.24
CA ASP A 342 1.88 -23.36 1.35
C ASP A 342 2.13 -21.85 1.43
N TYR A 343 1.31 -21.10 2.21
CA TYR A 343 1.42 -19.65 2.32
C TYR A 343 2.54 -19.25 3.29
N VAL A 344 3.42 -18.37 2.81
CA VAL A 344 4.55 -17.82 3.56
C VAL A 344 4.43 -16.30 3.63
N ILE A 345 4.45 -15.76 4.84
CA ILE A 345 4.50 -14.32 5.07
C ILE A 345 5.96 -13.96 5.36
N GLU A 346 6.60 -13.29 4.41
CA GLU A 346 8.00 -12.90 4.53
C GLU A 346 8.17 -11.73 5.51
N THR A 347 9.02 -11.93 6.50
CA THR A 347 9.27 -10.95 7.57
C THR A 347 10.56 -10.14 7.38
N GLY A 348 11.07 -10.04 6.14
CA GLY A 348 12.15 -9.09 5.80
C GLY A 348 13.51 -9.69 5.43
N THR A 349 13.79 -10.96 5.69
CA THR A 349 15.02 -11.62 5.28
C THR A 349 14.74 -12.99 4.69
N ALA A 350 14.32 -13.02 3.41
CA ALA A 350 14.32 -14.27 2.69
C ALA A 350 15.78 -14.75 2.56
N ALA A 351 16.08 -15.97 3.01
CA ALA A 351 17.42 -16.54 2.99
C ALA A 351 17.93 -16.81 1.55
N SER A 352 17.02 -16.82 0.57
CA SER A 352 17.28 -17.06 -0.84
C SER A 352 16.42 -16.14 -1.71
N PRO A 353 16.83 -15.81 -2.95
CA PRO A 353 15.99 -15.07 -3.88
C PRO A 353 14.68 -15.81 -4.14
N ILE A 354 13.55 -15.12 -4.02
CA ILE A 354 12.24 -15.65 -4.37
C ILE A 354 12.01 -15.39 -5.85
N ILE A 355 11.87 -16.46 -6.65
CA ILE A 355 11.51 -16.36 -8.07
C ILE A 355 10.17 -17.04 -8.26
N GLY A 356 9.26 -16.40 -9.01
CA GLY A 356 7.93 -16.95 -9.23
C GLY A 356 7.05 -16.09 -10.13
N ARG A 357 5.82 -16.54 -10.29
CA ARG A 357 4.75 -15.80 -10.97
C ARG A 357 4.19 -14.74 -10.05
N LEU A 358 4.08 -13.52 -10.54
CA LEU A 358 3.39 -12.45 -9.82
C LEU A 358 1.88 -12.71 -9.86
N VAL A 359 1.28 -12.98 -8.71
CA VAL A 359 -0.16 -13.29 -8.58
C VAL A 359 -0.95 -12.03 -8.28
N ASP A 360 -0.42 -11.17 -7.38
CA ASP A 360 -1.04 -9.90 -7.01
C ASP A 360 0.01 -8.92 -6.49
N LYS A 361 -0.31 -7.63 -6.56
CA LYS A 361 0.51 -6.55 -5.98
C LYS A 361 -0.37 -5.38 -5.58
N GLY A 362 -0.06 -4.78 -4.45
CA GLY A 362 -0.87 -3.69 -3.91
C GLY A 362 -0.20 -2.92 -2.79
N LEU A 363 -0.95 -2.03 -2.14
CA LEU A 363 -0.52 -1.41 -0.89
C LEU A 363 -0.82 -2.34 0.28
N HIS A 364 0.21 -2.60 1.09
CA HIS A 364 0.06 -3.27 2.38
C HIS A 364 -0.52 -2.31 3.43
N ASP A 365 -0.04 -1.08 3.42
CA ASP A 365 -0.56 0.01 4.24
C ASP A 365 -0.68 1.28 3.40
N GLU A 366 -1.90 1.65 3.12
CA GLU A 366 -2.25 2.78 2.25
C GLU A 366 -1.86 4.14 2.84
N LEU A 367 -1.72 4.25 4.18
CA LEU A 367 -1.25 5.47 4.84
C LEU A 367 0.27 5.61 4.76
N THR A 368 1.01 4.53 5.00
CA THR A 368 2.47 4.54 4.95
C THR A 368 2.98 4.52 3.51
N GLY A 369 2.17 3.95 2.60
CA GLY A 369 2.58 3.66 1.23
C GLY A 369 3.43 2.40 1.15
N GLU A 370 3.49 1.59 2.22
CA GLU A 370 4.09 0.25 2.14
C GLU A 370 3.31 -0.62 1.17
N ALA A 371 4.04 -1.35 0.36
CA ALA A 371 3.48 -2.15 -0.71
C ALA A 371 3.69 -3.65 -0.45
N TYR A 372 2.93 -4.50 -1.14
CA TYR A 372 3.12 -5.95 -1.10
C TYR A 372 3.05 -6.56 -2.50
N ALA A 373 3.67 -7.72 -2.65
CA ALA A 373 3.45 -8.61 -3.78
C ALA A 373 3.14 -10.02 -3.27
N VAL A 374 2.22 -10.70 -3.95
CA VAL A 374 1.95 -12.14 -3.80
C VAL A 374 2.63 -12.86 -4.95
N ILE A 375 3.51 -13.79 -4.63
CA ILE A 375 4.34 -14.50 -5.60
C ILE A 375 4.14 -16.01 -5.43
N ASP A 376 3.73 -16.67 -6.50
CA ASP A 376 3.68 -18.13 -6.59
C ASP A 376 5.09 -18.64 -6.92
N GLY A 377 5.79 -19.12 -5.92
CA GLY A 377 7.22 -19.41 -5.99
C GLY A 377 7.57 -20.70 -6.74
N THR A 378 8.71 -20.71 -7.41
CA THR A 378 9.28 -21.92 -8.02
C THR A 378 9.67 -22.98 -6.99
N ASP A 379 9.73 -22.63 -5.71
CA ASP A 379 9.90 -23.53 -4.57
C ASP A 379 8.60 -24.24 -4.13
N GLY A 380 7.48 -23.93 -4.81
CA GLY A 380 6.15 -24.50 -4.55
C GLY A 380 5.38 -23.82 -3.44
N ARG A 381 5.88 -22.69 -2.92
CA ARG A 381 5.24 -21.90 -1.89
C ARG A 381 4.66 -20.62 -2.46
N ALA A 382 3.65 -20.10 -1.79
CA ALA A 382 3.05 -18.81 -2.08
C ALA A 382 3.59 -17.78 -1.09
N HIS A 383 4.32 -16.78 -1.58
CA HIS A 383 5.00 -15.78 -0.76
C HIS A 383 4.23 -14.46 -0.76
N HIS A 384 3.95 -13.92 0.43
CA HIS A 384 3.56 -12.53 0.61
C HIS A 384 4.78 -11.72 1.05
N VAL A 385 5.25 -10.82 0.19
CA VAL A 385 6.46 -10.01 0.42
C VAL A 385 6.08 -8.55 0.55
N ARG A 386 6.59 -7.87 1.59
CA ARG A 386 6.37 -6.44 1.82
C ARG A 386 7.54 -5.61 1.29
N PHE A 387 7.23 -4.44 0.74
CA PHE A 387 8.15 -3.47 0.21
C PHE A 387 7.92 -2.11 0.86
N ARG A 388 8.96 -1.29 0.96
CA ARG A 388 8.88 0.04 1.62
C ARG A 388 7.97 1.03 0.91
N GLY A 389 7.73 0.85 -0.39
CA GLY A 389 6.89 1.74 -1.18
C GLY A 389 6.51 1.17 -2.53
N VAL A 390 5.60 1.83 -3.21
CA VAL A 390 5.10 1.45 -4.55
C VAL A 390 6.14 1.63 -5.66
N ASP A 391 7.17 2.42 -5.43
CA ASP A 391 8.33 2.58 -6.30
C ASP A 391 9.03 1.25 -6.60
N ALA A 392 8.94 0.27 -5.67
CA ALA A 392 9.40 -1.09 -5.92
C ALA A 392 8.72 -1.76 -7.12
N PHE A 393 7.56 -1.27 -7.56
CA PHE A 393 6.75 -1.82 -8.66
C PHE A 393 6.78 -1.01 -9.95
N GLU A 394 7.49 0.13 -9.98
CA GLU A 394 7.51 1.05 -11.13
C GLU A 394 7.83 0.32 -12.45
N HIS A 395 8.66 -0.71 -12.36
CA HIS A 395 9.09 -1.49 -13.52
C HIS A 395 8.76 -2.99 -13.40
N SER A 396 7.86 -3.36 -12.46
CA SER A 396 7.43 -4.76 -12.33
C SER A 396 6.61 -5.18 -13.55
N PRO A 397 6.61 -6.48 -13.89
CA PRO A 397 5.73 -7.00 -14.93
C PRO A 397 4.26 -6.89 -14.52
N PRO A 398 3.33 -7.09 -15.47
CA PRO A 398 1.93 -7.31 -15.14
C PRO A 398 1.74 -8.57 -14.29
N VAL A 399 0.57 -8.70 -13.67
CA VAL A 399 0.15 -9.95 -13.01
C VAL A 399 0.21 -11.08 -14.04
N GLY A 400 0.68 -12.26 -13.62
CA GLY A 400 0.98 -13.39 -14.49
C GLY A 400 2.45 -13.43 -14.97
N GLY A 401 3.15 -12.30 -14.99
CA GLY A 401 4.57 -12.23 -15.36
C GLY A 401 5.50 -12.84 -14.31
N ILE A 402 6.74 -13.09 -14.70
CA ILE A 402 7.76 -13.70 -13.84
C ILE A 402 8.58 -12.63 -13.14
N VAL A 403 8.72 -12.75 -11.83
CA VAL A 403 9.45 -11.83 -10.97
C VAL A 403 10.51 -12.52 -10.13
N GLU A 404 11.44 -11.72 -9.65
CA GLU A 404 12.43 -12.11 -8.64
C GLU A 404 12.51 -11.04 -7.57
N VAL A 405 12.41 -11.46 -6.32
CA VAL A 405 12.68 -10.58 -5.17
C VAL A 405 14.18 -10.62 -4.85
N ARG A 406 14.79 -9.46 -4.87
CA ARG A 406 16.22 -9.29 -4.58
C ARG A 406 16.43 -8.36 -3.40
N HIS A 407 17.47 -8.64 -2.65
CA HIS A 407 18.02 -7.71 -1.67
C HIS A 407 18.94 -6.73 -2.38
N PHE A 408 18.72 -5.44 -2.13
CA PHE A 408 19.59 -4.36 -2.60
C PHE A 408 20.18 -3.62 -1.38
N GLY A 409 21.50 -3.50 -1.33
CA GLY A 409 22.22 -2.85 -0.24
C GLY A 409 23.38 -3.71 0.28
N SER A 410 24.21 -3.13 1.14
CA SER A 410 25.30 -3.82 1.81
C SER A 410 24.75 -4.79 2.86
N THR A 411 25.44 -5.90 3.10
CA THR A 411 25.17 -6.85 4.20
C THR A 411 25.23 -6.20 5.59
N ASP A 412 25.83 -5.01 5.70
CA ASP A 412 25.92 -4.21 6.93
C ASP A 412 24.73 -3.27 7.15
N ASP A 413 23.84 -3.11 6.15
CA ASP A 413 22.64 -2.30 6.31
C ASP A 413 21.66 -2.99 7.27
N ARG A 414 21.29 -2.32 8.34
CA ARG A 414 20.35 -2.83 9.36
C ARG A 414 18.98 -3.24 8.80
N GLN A 415 18.66 -2.81 7.59
CA GLN A 415 17.45 -3.19 6.85
C GLN A 415 17.73 -3.18 5.35
N PRO A 416 17.98 -4.33 4.71
CA PRO A 416 18.15 -4.41 3.26
C PRO A 416 16.88 -3.95 2.54
N THR A 417 17.05 -3.22 1.45
CA THR A 417 15.92 -2.80 0.60
C THR A 417 15.57 -3.95 -0.33
N LEU A 418 14.31 -4.38 -0.30
CA LEU A 418 13.78 -5.36 -1.25
C LEU A 418 13.39 -4.67 -2.55
N VAL A 419 13.72 -5.29 -3.66
CA VAL A 419 13.37 -4.85 -5.02
C VAL A 419 12.69 -5.99 -5.75
N LEU A 420 11.59 -5.68 -6.45
CA LEU A 420 10.88 -6.61 -7.31
C LEU A 420 11.40 -6.47 -8.75
N ALA A 421 12.30 -7.37 -9.14
CA ALA A 421 12.89 -7.38 -10.49
C ALA A 421 12.00 -8.19 -11.44
N GLY A 422 11.61 -7.61 -12.59
CA GLY A 422 10.94 -8.34 -13.67
C GLY A 422 11.90 -9.30 -14.38
N ARG A 423 11.45 -10.52 -14.62
CA ARG A 423 12.15 -11.55 -15.38
C ARG A 423 11.48 -11.84 -16.71
N SER A 424 10.15 -11.72 -16.77
CA SER A 424 9.35 -11.80 -17.99
C SER A 424 8.06 -11.01 -17.81
N ASP A 425 7.68 -10.26 -18.85
CA ASP A 425 6.40 -9.56 -18.87
C ASP A 425 5.24 -10.44 -19.39
N ILE A 426 5.53 -11.64 -19.91
CA ILE A 426 4.54 -12.60 -20.41
C ILE A 426 4.39 -13.78 -19.45
N ASP A 427 3.20 -14.34 -19.41
CA ASP A 427 2.90 -15.51 -18.58
C ASP A 427 3.66 -16.77 -19.02
N LEU A 428 3.65 -17.78 -18.15
CA LEU A 428 4.41 -19.01 -18.38
C LEU A 428 3.94 -19.77 -19.62
N ALA A 429 2.64 -19.82 -19.88
CA ALA A 429 2.07 -20.58 -21.00
C ALA A 429 2.44 -19.93 -22.34
N ALA A 430 2.34 -18.59 -22.40
CA ALA A 430 2.73 -17.84 -23.59
C ALA A 430 4.23 -17.98 -23.93
N GLN A 431 5.09 -18.22 -22.94
CA GLN A 431 6.52 -18.42 -23.17
C GLN A 431 6.84 -19.71 -23.94
N VAL A 432 5.98 -20.74 -23.87
CA VAL A 432 6.24 -22.04 -24.49
C VAL A 432 6.38 -21.93 -26.02
N THR A 433 5.54 -21.13 -26.66
CA THR A 433 5.50 -20.96 -28.12
C THR A 433 5.95 -19.59 -28.60
N ALA A 434 6.49 -18.76 -27.72
CA ALA A 434 6.90 -17.40 -28.04
C ALA A 434 8.05 -17.37 -29.06
N PRO A 435 8.06 -16.39 -30.01
CA PRO A 435 9.07 -16.33 -31.06
C PRO A 435 10.45 -15.85 -30.61
N GLY A 436 10.52 -15.15 -29.48
CA GLY A 436 11.75 -14.57 -28.95
C GLY A 436 12.38 -15.37 -27.81
N ALA A 437 13.48 -14.86 -27.27
CA ALA A 437 14.17 -15.46 -26.13
C ALA A 437 13.38 -15.20 -24.84
N THR A 438 12.80 -16.24 -24.29
CA THR A 438 11.98 -16.18 -23.08
C THR A 438 12.77 -16.45 -21.80
N TRP A 439 12.14 -16.26 -20.65
CA TRP A 439 12.71 -16.68 -19.37
C TRP A 439 12.93 -18.22 -19.33
N LEU A 440 12.06 -19.01 -19.96
CA LEU A 440 12.24 -20.46 -20.07
C LEU A 440 13.52 -20.83 -20.84
N ASP A 441 13.87 -20.09 -21.89
CA ASP A 441 15.10 -20.31 -22.66
C ASP A 441 16.34 -20.02 -21.82
N HIS A 442 16.31 -18.97 -21.01
CA HIS A 442 17.36 -18.69 -20.04
C HIS A 442 17.52 -19.83 -19.03
N ARG A 443 16.42 -20.42 -18.55
CA ARG A 443 16.45 -21.58 -17.66
C ARG A 443 17.02 -22.83 -18.34
N LEU A 444 16.71 -23.04 -19.60
CA LEU A 444 17.21 -24.18 -20.40
C LEU A 444 18.72 -24.15 -20.60
N VAL A 445 19.34 -22.97 -20.71
CA VAL A 445 20.79 -22.82 -20.97
C VAL A 445 21.61 -22.59 -19.71
N GLU A 446 20.97 -22.51 -18.55
CA GLU A 446 21.66 -22.30 -17.27
C GLU A 446 22.58 -23.48 -16.92
N ARG A 447 23.83 -23.17 -16.50
CA ARG A 447 24.81 -24.17 -16.10
C ARG A 447 24.48 -24.81 -14.76
N GLU A 448 23.97 -24.01 -13.84
CA GLU A 448 23.57 -24.42 -12.49
C GLU A 448 22.08 -24.10 -12.31
N PRO A 449 21.19 -24.98 -12.75
CA PRO A 449 19.75 -24.73 -12.65
C PRO A 449 19.31 -24.70 -11.18
N MET A 450 18.57 -23.67 -10.82
CA MET A 450 17.95 -23.57 -9.51
C MET A 450 16.96 -24.73 -9.31
N PRO A 451 16.92 -25.35 -8.12
CA PRO A 451 15.98 -26.42 -7.83
C PRO A 451 14.53 -25.93 -7.95
N LEU A 452 13.71 -26.71 -8.64
CA LEU A 452 12.27 -26.48 -8.80
C LEU A 452 11.51 -27.46 -7.90
N SER A 453 10.48 -26.99 -7.21
CA SER A 453 9.59 -27.83 -6.41
C SER A 453 8.90 -28.91 -7.26
N MET A 454 8.54 -30.04 -6.67
CA MET A 454 7.76 -31.11 -7.33
C MET A 454 6.26 -30.82 -7.37
N GLY A 455 5.81 -29.73 -6.77
CA GLY A 455 4.42 -29.26 -6.73
C GLY A 455 4.32 -27.76 -7.00
N GLY A 456 3.08 -27.27 -7.09
CA GLY A 456 2.81 -25.85 -7.28
C GLY A 456 3.42 -25.29 -8.56
N PHE A 457 3.82 -24.03 -8.52
CA PHE A 457 4.40 -23.34 -9.68
C PHE A 457 5.71 -23.97 -10.16
N GLY A 458 6.50 -24.57 -9.26
CA GLY A 458 7.73 -25.27 -9.65
C GLY A 458 7.48 -26.44 -10.60
N GLN A 459 6.39 -27.18 -10.41
CA GLN A 459 5.97 -28.25 -11.32
C GLN A 459 5.52 -27.68 -12.68
N GLU A 460 4.71 -26.61 -12.67
CA GLU A 460 4.26 -25.94 -13.88
C GLU A 460 5.46 -25.46 -14.73
N VAL A 461 6.49 -24.89 -14.08
CA VAL A 461 7.74 -24.46 -14.76
C VAL A 461 8.49 -25.63 -15.37
N ARG A 462 8.56 -26.77 -14.69
CA ARG A 462 9.20 -27.98 -15.25
C ARG A 462 8.52 -28.45 -16.53
N ASP A 463 7.20 -28.51 -16.50
CA ASP A 463 6.39 -28.93 -17.63
C ASP A 463 6.55 -27.95 -18.81
N ALA A 464 6.52 -26.65 -18.50
CA ALA A 464 6.74 -25.59 -19.48
C ALA A 464 8.15 -25.62 -20.10
N ILE A 465 9.20 -25.89 -19.32
CA ILE A 465 10.59 -26.07 -19.79
C ILE A 465 10.64 -27.25 -20.78
N SER A 466 10.00 -28.37 -20.44
CA SER A 466 9.95 -29.54 -21.30
C SER A 466 9.21 -29.28 -22.60
N ALA A 467 8.07 -28.60 -22.53
CA ALA A 467 7.28 -28.20 -23.70
C ALA A 467 8.04 -27.19 -24.59
N ARG A 468 8.71 -26.20 -23.97
CA ARG A 468 9.54 -25.22 -24.69
C ARG A 468 10.69 -25.91 -25.43
N ALA A 469 11.39 -26.81 -24.77
CA ALA A 469 12.49 -27.59 -25.43
C ALA A 469 11.98 -28.39 -26.62
N ALA A 470 10.79 -28.98 -26.54
CA ALA A 470 10.17 -29.70 -27.67
C ALA A 470 9.84 -28.75 -28.82
N HIS A 471 9.22 -27.60 -28.53
CA HIS A 471 8.89 -26.56 -29.50
C HIS A 471 10.15 -26.04 -30.24
N LEU A 472 11.22 -25.75 -29.48
CA LEU A 472 12.50 -25.33 -30.09
C LEU A 472 13.13 -26.39 -31.02
N ALA A 473 12.96 -27.67 -30.69
CA ALA A 473 13.41 -28.74 -31.57
C ALA A 473 12.60 -28.81 -32.88
N GLU A 474 11.29 -28.54 -32.81
CA GLU A 474 10.40 -28.44 -33.98
C GLU A 474 10.78 -27.25 -34.88
N GLU A 475 11.14 -26.12 -34.28
CA GLU A 475 11.63 -24.91 -34.95
C GLU A 475 13.08 -25.04 -35.51
N GLY A 476 13.72 -26.19 -35.32
CA GLY A 476 15.08 -26.45 -35.81
C GLY A 476 16.18 -25.76 -34.98
N LEU A 477 15.84 -25.23 -33.78
CA LEU A 477 16.79 -24.60 -32.85
C LEU A 477 17.37 -25.58 -31.84
N GLY A 478 16.98 -26.84 -31.93
CA GLY A 478 17.47 -27.96 -31.14
C GLY A 478 17.37 -29.28 -31.89
N ARG A 479 18.07 -30.29 -31.40
CA ARG A 479 18.02 -31.65 -31.91
C ARG A 479 17.63 -32.63 -30.81
N ARG A 480 16.63 -33.46 -31.05
CA ARG A 480 16.26 -34.54 -30.12
C ARG A 480 17.33 -35.65 -30.14
N GLN A 481 17.77 -36.05 -28.95
CA GLN A 481 18.63 -37.20 -28.74
C GLN A 481 18.04 -38.03 -27.58
N GLY A 482 17.27 -39.04 -27.92
CA GLY A 482 16.47 -39.80 -26.96
C GLY A 482 15.42 -38.91 -26.27
N GLN A 483 15.47 -38.87 -24.98
CA GLN A 483 14.56 -38.01 -24.17
C GLN A 483 15.10 -36.58 -23.94
N ARG A 484 16.31 -36.26 -24.41
CA ARG A 484 16.92 -34.94 -24.24
C ARG A 484 16.88 -34.15 -25.56
N VAL A 485 16.80 -32.84 -25.41
CA VAL A 485 16.95 -31.89 -26.52
C VAL A 485 18.29 -31.20 -26.34
N ILE A 486 19.13 -31.28 -27.35
CA ILE A 486 20.41 -30.55 -27.43
C ILE A 486 20.12 -29.24 -28.16
N LEU A 487 20.24 -28.12 -27.49
CA LEU A 487 20.00 -26.79 -28.03
C LEU A 487 21.22 -26.22 -28.73
N GLN A 488 21.02 -25.29 -29.67
CA GLN A 488 22.09 -24.54 -30.32
C GLN A 488 22.83 -23.67 -29.30
N ARG A 489 24.16 -23.48 -29.50
CA ARG A 489 25.00 -22.70 -28.56
C ARG A 489 24.61 -21.22 -28.44
N ASP A 490 24.11 -20.64 -29.52
CA ASP A 490 23.72 -19.23 -29.67
C ASP A 490 22.20 -19.05 -29.64
N LEU A 491 21.48 -19.99 -29.01
CA LEU A 491 20.02 -20.03 -28.97
C LEU A 491 19.40 -18.67 -28.58
N LEU A 492 19.83 -18.09 -27.46
CA LEU A 492 19.26 -16.82 -26.94
C LEU A 492 19.45 -15.66 -27.91
N ASP A 493 20.64 -15.55 -28.52
CA ASP A 493 20.94 -14.49 -29.46
C ASP A 493 20.20 -14.69 -30.78
N THR A 494 20.03 -15.94 -31.20
CA THR A 494 19.28 -16.30 -32.42
C THR A 494 17.79 -15.96 -32.25
N LEU A 495 17.17 -16.35 -31.13
CA LEU A 495 15.78 -16.06 -30.86
C LEU A 495 15.53 -14.53 -30.73
N ARG A 496 16.39 -13.83 -30.01
CA ARG A 496 16.31 -12.37 -29.86
C ARG A 496 16.42 -11.66 -31.19
N ARG A 497 17.39 -12.04 -32.02
CA ARG A 497 17.60 -11.45 -33.34
C ARG A 497 16.39 -11.68 -34.25
N ARG A 498 15.88 -12.92 -34.33
CA ARG A 498 14.68 -13.25 -35.13
C ARG A 498 13.48 -12.38 -34.74
N GLU A 499 13.24 -12.22 -33.44
CA GLU A 499 12.15 -11.39 -32.93
C GLU A 499 12.36 -9.91 -33.30
N LEU A 500 13.57 -9.37 -33.06
CA LEU A 500 13.88 -7.96 -33.35
C LEU A 500 13.81 -7.66 -34.86
N ASP A 501 14.25 -8.57 -35.73
CA ASP A 501 14.17 -8.41 -37.17
C ASP A 501 12.71 -8.43 -37.66
N ALA A 502 11.87 -9.30 -37.10
CA ALA A 502 10.44 -9.35 -37.41
C ALA A 502 9.71 -8.08 -36.96
N VAL A 503 9.95 -7.63 -35.71
CA VAL A 503 9.37 -6.42 -35.17
C VAL A 503 9.90 -5.17 -35.88
N GLY A 504 11.21 -5.13 -36.18
CA GLY A 504 11.85 -4.05 -36.92
C GLY A 504 11.27 -3.89 -38.31
N THR A 505 11.06 -5.01 -39.05
CA THR A 505 10.41 -5.00 -40.36
C THR A 505 8.97 -4.48 -40.29
N LYS A 506 8.20 -4.91 -39.28
CA LYS A 506 6.84 -4.43 -39.09
C LYS A 506 6.81 -2.91 -38.79
N LEU A 507 7.62 -2.45 -37.86
CA LEU A 507 7.71 -1.02 -37.52
C LEU A 507 8.24 -0.18 -38.70
N SER A 508 9.16 -0.73 -39.51
CA SER A 508 9.65 -0.07 -40.74
C SER A 508 8.50 0.17 -41.74
N ALA A 509 7.62 -0.81 -41.93
CA ALA A 509 6.46 -0.67 -42.77
C ALA A 509 5.44 0.36 -42.22
N GLU A 510 5.27 0.43 -40.92
CA GLU A 510 4.34 1.37 -40.24
C GLU A 510 4.87 2.81 -40.24
N THR A 511 6.17 3.01 -40.02
CA THR A 511 6.78 4.33 -39.85
C THR A 511 7.40 4.91 -41.13
N GLY A 512 7.67 4.08 -42.13
CA GLY A 512 8.42 4.46 -43.31
C GLY A 512 9.92 4.64 -43.06
N LEU A 513 10.42 4.36 -41.84
CA LEU A 513 11.84 4.48 -41.48
C LEU A 513 12.53 3.12 -41.61
N PRO A 514 13.73 3.04 -42.18
CA PRO A 514 14.47 1.78 -42.26
C PRO A 514 14.93 1.31 -40.88
N TYR A 515 14.72 0.02 -40.59
CA TYR A 515 15.26 -0.65 -39.41
C TYR A 515 16.72 -1.05 -39.61
N LYS A 516 17.56 -0.82 -38.59
CA LYS A 516 18.94 -1.32 -38.56
C LYS A 516 19.20 -1.99 -37.20
N GLY A 517 19.64 -3.25 -37.21
CA GLY A 517 20.08 -3.91 -35.97
C GLY A 517 21.31 -3.23 -35.38
N ALA A 518 21.37 -3.11 -34.07
CA ALA A 518 22.55 -2.56 -33.36
C ALA A 518 23.63 -3.64 -33.24
N ALA A 519 24.83 -3.34 -33.74
CA ALA A 519 26.00 -4.21 -33.61
C ALA A 519 26.79 -3.91 -32.31
N ILE A 520 27.49 -4.92 -31.79
CA ILE A 520 28.35 -4.73 -30.60
C ILE A 520 29.44 -3.71 -30.93
N GLY A 521 29.63 -2.72 -30.03
CA GLY A 521 30.57 -1.61 -30.21
C GLY A 521 30.02 -0.46 -31.05
N GLU A 522 28.83 -0.59 -31.63
CA GLU A 522 28.20 0.46 -32.43
C GLU A 522 27.70 1.59 -31.53
N HIS A 523 27.86 2.82 -32.02
CA HIS A 523 27.32 4.01 -31.38
C HIS A 523 25.83 4.15 -31.74
N VAL A 524 24.98 4.13 -30.72
CA VAL A 524 23.53 4.34 -30.82
C VAL A 524 23.23 5.79 -30.42
N ALA A 525 22.66 6.57 -31.34
CA ALA A 525 22.26 7.94 -31.06
C ALA A 525 20.99 8.32 -31.81
N GLY A 526 20.08 9.00 -31.13
CA GLY A 526 18.81 9.42 -31.73
C GLY A 526 17.77 9.79 -30.67
N THR A 527 16.57 10.07 -31.13
CA THR A 527 15.42 10.36 -30.24
C THR A 527 14.80 9.07 -29.74
N TYR A 528 14.65 8.92 -28.44
CA TYR A 528 13.90 7.81 -27.84
C TYR A 528 12.41 8.01 -28.10
N ARG A 529 11.81 7.21 -28.99
CA ARG A 529 10.41 7.36 -29.46
C ARG A 529 9.42 6.61 -28.61
N GLN A 530 9.70 5.33 -28.30
CA GLN A 530 8.78 4.48 -27.54
C GLN A 530 9.48 3.29 -26.93
N ARG A 531 8.86 2.74 -25.88
CA ARG A 531 9.21 1.47 -25.28
C ARG A 531 8.38 0.36 -25.90
N LEU A 532 9.04 -0.74 -26.22
CA LEU A 532 8.44 -1.97 -26.73
C LEU A 532 8.62 -3.07 -25.69
N THR A 533 7.56 -3.78 -25.37
CA THR A 533 7.61 -4.98 -24.52
C THR A 533 7.50 -6.19 -25.45
N LEU A 534 8.59 -6.94 -25.57
CA LEU A 534 8.73 -8.11 -26.43
C LEU A 534 8.96 -9.36 -25.58
N THR A 535 8.96 -10.54 -26.19
CA THR A 535 9.19 -11.80 -25.46
C THR A 535 10.65 -11.90 -24.97
N SER A 536 11.59 -11.34 -25.73
CA SER A 536 13.01 -11.24 -25.33
C SER A 536 13.31 -10.13 -24.32
N GLY A 537 12.28 -9.42 -23.81
CA GLY A 537 12.42 -8.34 -22.85
C GLY A 537 11.93 -6.99 -23.36
N ARG A 538 12.33 -5.93 -22.66
CA ARG A 538 11.93 -4.56 -22.99
C ARG A 538 12.97 -3.89 -23.86
N PHE A 539 12.52 -3.21 -24.92
CA PHE A 539 13.36 -2.52 -25.88
C PHE A 539 12.94 -1.06 -26.05
N ALA A 540 13.88 -0.22 -26.42
CA ALA A 540 13.68 1.17 -26.79
C ALA A 540 13.89 1.37 -28.28
N MET A 541 12.97 2.05 -28.96
CA MET A 541 13.13 2.50 -30.33
C MET A 541 13.87 3.84 -30.33
N ILE A 542 15.07 3.85 -30.90
CA ILE A 542 15.91 5.02 -31.04
C ILE A 542 15.95 5.45 -32.51
N ASP A 543 15.38 6.61 -32.82
CA ASP A 543 15.23 7.18 -34.14
C ASP A 543 16.28 8.28 -34.37
N ASN A 544 17.16 8.10 -35.36
CA ASN A 544 18.21 9.06 -35.72
C ASN A 544 17.82 9.97 -36.90
N GLY A 545 16.57 9.94 -37.35
CA GLY A 545 16.05 10.71 -38.49
C GLY A 545 16.28 10.06 -39.86
N LEU A 546 17.20 9.11 -39.97
CA LEU A 546 17.51 8.35 -41.22
C LEU A 546 16.99 6.89 -41.13
N GLY A 547 16.65 6.46 -39.91
CA GLY A 547 16.18 5.14 -39.58
C GLY A 547 16.06 4.96 -38.10
N PHE A 548 15.82 3.73 -37.63
CA PHE A 548 15.76 3.44 -36.22
C PHE A 548 16.44 2.14 -35.82
N GLN A 549 16.82 2.06 -34.55
CA GLN A 549 17.37 0.88 -33.89
C GLN A 549 16.49 0.45 -32.73
N LEU A 550 16.40 -0.87 -32.51
CA LEU A 550 15.77 -1.45 -31.31
C LEU A 550 16.87 -1.91 -30.37
N VAL A 551 16.96 -1.29 -29.21
CA VAL A 551 18.01 -1.54 -28.22
C VAL A 551 17.40 -1.89 -26.86
N PRO A 552 18.08 -2.68 -26.02
CA PRO A 552 17.57 -3.02 -24.69
C PRO A 552 17.22 -1.77 -23.89
N TRP A 553 16.02 -1.75 -23.36
CA TRP A 553 15.53 -0.68 -22.51
C TRP A 553 16.10 -0.82 -21.08
N SER A 554 16.29 0.31 -20.43
CA SER A 554 16.67 0.38 -19.02
C SER A 554 15.90 1.49 -18.29
N PRO A 555 15.68 1.40 -16.96
CA PRO A 555 14.91 2.38 -16.21
C PRO A 555 15.33 3.84 -16.38
N PRO A 556 16.63 4.19 -16.50
CA PRO A 556 17.05 5.58 -16.74
C PRO A 556 16.51 6.17 -18.05
N LEU A 557 16.19 5.35 -19.04
CA LEU A 557 15.63 5.81 -20.31
C LEU A 557 14.20 6.32 -20.20
N GLU A 558 13.42 5.86 -19.22
CA GLU A 558 12.00 6.25 -19.11
C GLU A 558 11.84 7.78 -19.03
N LYS A 559 12.74 8.44 -18.32
CA LYS A 559 12.78 9.92 -18.18
C LYS A 559 13.28 10.65 -19.43
N GLN A 560 13.72 9.93 -20.44
CA GLN A 560 14.27 10.46 -21.69
C GLN A 560 13.32 10.28 -22.89
N LEU A 561 12.08 9.82 -22.66
CA LEU A 561 11.08 9.67 -23.72
C LEU A 561 10.90 11.00 -24.48
N GLY A 562 10.96 10.95 -25.81
CA GLY A 562 10.92 12.12 -26.68
C GLY A 562 12.22 12.94 -26.75
N ARG A 563 13.27 12.56 -26.00
CA ARG A 563 14.56 13.29 -25.98
C ARG A 563 15.63 12.53 -26.76
N HIS A 564 16.63 13.28 -27.19
CA HIS A 564 17.82 12.69 -27.82
C HIS A 564 18.69 12.01 -26.77
N VAL A 565 19.06 10.75 -27.04
CA VAL A 565 19.92 9.91 -26.20
C VAL A 565 21.10 9.41 -27.02
N SER A 566 22.23 9.11 -26.37
CA SER A 566 23.37 8.48 -26.99
C SER A 566 24.02 7.45 -26.07
N GLY A 567 24.61 6.42 -26.66
CA GLY A 567 25.27 5.34 -25.92
C GLY A 567 26.06 4.41 -26.84
N ILE A 568 26.74 3.42 -26.25
CA ILE A 568 27.54 2.42 -26.99
C ILE A 568 26.98 1.04 -26.65
N ALA A 569 26.72 0.24 -27.70
CA ALA A 569 26.27 -1.14 -27.57
C ALA A 569 27.39 -2.03 -27.03
N LYS A 570 27.13 -2.73 -25.91
CA LYS A 570 28.10 -3.63 -25.27
C LYS A 570 27.85 -5.10 -25.62
N GLY A 571 28.88 -5.92 -25.48
CA GLY A 571 28.75 -7.38 -25.51
C GLY A 571 27.80 -7.83 -24.38
N GLY A 572 26.87 -8.77 -24.71
CA GLY A 572 25.83 -9.18 -23.78
C GLY A 572 24.50 -8.43 -23.92
N GLY A 573 24.39 -7.53 -24.93
CA GLY A 573 23.14 -6.86 -25.33
C GLY A 573 22.78 -5.61 -24.52
N GLY A 574 23.64 -5.09 -23.66
CA GLY A 574 23.41 -3.86 -22.93
C GLY A 574 23.84 -2.61 -23.71
N ILE A 575 23.32 -1.43 -23.35
CA ILE A 575 23.80 -0.14 -23.83
C ILE A 575 24.38 0.66 -22.66
N GLU A 576 25.60 1.17 -22.83
CA GLU A 576 26.16 2.16 -21.93
C GLU A 576 25.70 3.56 -22.35
N TRP A 577 24.70 4.07 -21.64
CA TRP A 577 24.08 5.34 -21.96
C TRP A 577 24.88 6.52 -21.42
N SER A 578 25.06 7.54 -22.25
CA SER A 578 25.59 8.86 -21.86
C SER A 578 24.41 9.80 -21.56
N LEU A 579 23.70 9.55 -20.44
CA LEU A 579 22.54 10.33 -20.00
C LEU A 579 23.01 11.50 -19.15
N GLY A 580 23.31 12.65 -19.77
CA GLY A 580 23.51 13.92 -19.06
C GLY A 580 24.96 14.34 -18.85
N ARG A 581 25.40 15.19 -19.75
CA ARG A 581 26.09 16.48 -19.56
C ARG A 581 26.04 17.17 -20.93
N LYS A 582 25.23 18.22 -21.06
CA LYS A 582 25.52 19.24 -22.07
C LYS A 582 26.96 19.70 -21.81
N ARG A 583 27.93 19.22 -22.57
CA ARG A 583 29.12 19.99 -22.83
C ARG A 583 28.63 21.17 -23.69
N GLU A 584 28.41 22.30 -23.09
CA GLU A 584 28.49 23.53 -23.84
C GLU A 584 29.88 23.54 -24.48
N LEU A 585 29.92 23.34 -25.78
CA LEU A 585 31.07 23.74 -26.61
C LEU A 585 31.06 25.28 -26.55
N GLY A 586 31.84 25.81 -25.62
CA GLY A 586 32.21 27.22 -25.68
C GLY A 586 32.96 27.44 -27.00
N LEU A 587 32.38 28.23 -27.87
CA LEU A 587 33.07 29.00 -28.90
C LEU A 587 33.60 30.28 -28.28
#